data_42c256e55078443763a316a03ad60709
#
_entry.id   42c256e55078443763a316a03ad60709
#
_cell.length_a   1.000
_cell.length_b   1.000
_cell.length_c   1.000
_cell.angle_alpha   90.00
_cell.angle_beta   90.00
_cell.angle_gamma   90.00
#
_symmetry.space_group_name_H-M   'P 1'
#
loop_
_entity.id
_entity.type
_entity.pdbx_description
1 polymer ?
#
loop_
_entity_poly.entity_id
_entity_poly.type
_entity_poly.pdbx_seq_one_letter_code
_entity_poly.pdbx_strand_id
1 'polypeptide(L)'
;MSRPPLDQIDAFVIAARLGNLTRAAEAMHLTVSALSHRMRLLEERVGQQLLARGPRGVVLTPVGKRLFDAVAEPIDSIEHALRRLSARTDNLLTLSLIPSMATAWLVPRLPHFLSRHPELGLSLQASTHVVDFEREPVDAALRLGAGKWPGIKAEFLFDEWITPVASPGFVQKHGKPALAKISSLPLLGDPAERWKDWFAAFGGKAPPRFVAAFDDTETLHQAAAQGLGVALARLTLAQPLIDSGRLVRLTSKRLKAEFAHYLVYPERSLQLPGFQAMRTWLLGQATAAK
;
A
#
# COMPACT_ATOMS: atom_id res chain seq x y z
N MET A 1 -39.20 2.58 -1.47
CA MET A 1 -37.82 3.07 -1.69
C MET A 1 -37.49 2.86 -3.17
N SER A 2 -37.10 3.92 -3.89
CA SER A 2 -36.68 3.81 -5.29
C SER A 2 -35.26 3.19 -5.33
N ARG A 3 -35.05 2.21 -6.23
CA ARG A 3 -33.74 1.57 -6.42
C ARG A 3 -32.69 2.61 -6.85
N PRO A 4 -31.43 2.47 -6.41
CA PRO A 4 -30.37 3.36 -6.86
C PRO A 4 -30.15 3.20 -8.38
N PRO A 5 -29.94 4.30 -9.12
CA PRO A 5 -29.72 4.30 -10.56
C PRO A 5 -28.27 3.94 -10.89
N LEU A 6 -27.90 2.67 -10.75
CA LEU A 6 -26.49 2.22 -10.84
C LEU A 6 -25.82 2.57 -12.17
N ASP A 7 -26.54 2.46 -13.29
CA ASP A 7 -26.03 2.83 -14.63
C ASP A 7 -25.77 4.34 -14.79
N GLN A 8 -26.51 5.18 -14.07
CA GLN A 8 -26.25 6.64 -14.05
C GLN A 8 -25.09 6.98 -13.13
N ILE A 9 -24.99 6.30 -11.98
CA ILE A 9 -23.88 6.49 -11.02
C ILE A 9 -22.56 6.02 -11.64
N ASP A 10 -22.56 4.88 -12.30
CA ASP A 10 -21.39 4.36 -13.01
C ASP A 10 -20.92 5.33 -14.10
N ALA A 11 -21.85 5.79 -14.93
CA ALA A 11 -21.58 6.79 -15.95
C ALA A 11 -20.99 8.10 -15.36
N PHE A 12 -21.49 8.53 -14.20
CA PHE A 12 -20.96 9.69 -13.48
C PHE A 12 -19.52 9.45 -12.99
N VAL A 13 -19.24 8.30 -12.39
CA VAL A 13 -17.91 7.94 -11.88
C VAL A 13 -16.88 7.91 -13.01
N ILE A 14 -17.22 7.28 -14.14
CA ILE A 14 -16.32 7.22 -15.32
C ILE A 14 -16.11 8.61 -15.93
N ALA A 15 -17.16 9.42 -16.08
CA ALA A 15 -17.07 10.79 -16.60
C ALA A 15 -16.20 11.67 -15.69
N ALA A 16 -16.35 11.56 -14.38
CA ALA A 16 -15.56 12.28 -13.40
C ALA A 16 -14.06 11.90 -13.43
N ARG A 17 -13.75 10.61 -13.56
CA ARG A 17 -12.37 10.09 -13.64
C ARG A 17 -11.64 10.54 -14.90
N LEU A 18 -12.32 10.48 -16.04
CA LEU A 18 -11.71 10.81 -17.32
C LEU A 18 -11.71 12.31 -17.62
N GLY A 19 -12.52 13.10 -16.93
CA GLY A 19 -12.65 14.56 -17.11
C GLY A 19 -13.09 14.94 -18.53
N ASN A 20 -13.59 13.99 -19.33
CA ASN A 20 -13.96 14.17 -20.73
C ASN A 20 -15.11 13.24 -21.13
N LEU A 21 -16.26 13.82 -21.51
CA LEU A 21 -17.46 13.06 -21.84
C LEU A 21 -17.31 12.19 -23.10
N THR A 22 -16.51 12.59 -24.07
CA THR A 22 -16.29 11.78 -25.27
C THR A 22 -15.51 10.51 -24.92
N ARG A 23 -14.40 10.66 -24.20
CA ARG A 23 -13.62 9.51 -23.72
C ARG A 23 -14.41 8.61 -22.77
N ALA A 24 -15.26 9.20 -21.92
CA ALA A 24 -16.13 8.44 -21.04
C ALA A 24 -17.18 7.64 -21.81
N ALA A 25 -17.80 8.23 -22.84
CA ALA A 25 -18.74 7.55 -23.71
C ALA A 25 -18.09 6.37 -24.46
N GLU A 26 -16.88 6.60 -25.02
CA GLU A 26 -16.10 5.54 -25.66
C GLU A 26 -15.79 4.38 -24.69
N ALA A 27 -15.33 4.69 -23.48
CA ALA A 27 -15.02 3.70 -22.44
C ALA A 27 -16.24 2.87 -22.04
N MET A 28 -17.45 3.44 -22.12
CA MET A 28 -18.70 2.78 -21.82
C MET A 28 -19.42 2.18 -23.04
N HIS A 29 -18.81 2.25 -24.23
CA HIS A 29 -19.46 1.85 -25.48
C HIS A 29 -20.81 2.56 -25.73
N LEU A 30 -20.89 3.84 -25.36
CA LEU A 30 -22.05 4.70 -25.51
C LEU A 30 -21.78 5.84 -26.51
N THR A 31 -22.85 6.44 -27.00
CA THR A 31 -22.76 7.76 -27.65
C THR A 31 -22.64 8.86 -26.60
N VAL A 32 -22.00 9.97 -26.94
CA VAL A 32 -21.90 11.15 -26.05
C VAL A 32 -23.28 11.67 -25.62
N SER A 33 -24.25 11.58 -26.52
CA SER A 33 -25.65 11.93 -26.25
C SER A 33 -26.27 11.04 -25.19
N ALA A 34 -26.07 9.71 -25.29
CA ALA A 34 -26.59 8.76 -24.32
C ALA A 34 -25.95 8.97 -22.93
N LEU A 35 -24.63 9.19 -22.89
CA LEU A 35 -23.92 9.49 -21.64
C LEU A 35 -24.45 10.81 -21.03
N SER A 36 -24.55 11.88 -21.84
CA SER A 36 -25.09 13.17 -21.38
C SER A 36 -26.52 13.06 -20.84
N HIS A 37 -27.33 12.19 -21.45
CA HIS A 37 -28.69 11.92 -20.97
C HIS A 37 -28.68 11.22 -19.60
N ARG A 38 -27.81 10.22 -19.40
CA ARG A 38 -27.64 9.57 -18.09
C ARG A 38 -27.20 10.56 -17.02
N MET A 39 -26.25 11.46 -17.35
CA MET A 39 -25.81 12.52 -16.42
C MET A 39 -26.95 13.44 -16.02
N ARG A 40 -27.73 13.93 -17.00
CA ARG A 40 -28.88 14.81 -16.74
C ARG A 40 -29.90 14.13 -15.81
N LEU A 41 -30.24 12.86 -16.06
CA LEU A 41 -31.17 12.12 -15.22
C LEU A 41 -30.66 11.96 -13.77
N LEU A 42 -29.34 11.77 -13.57
CA LEU A 42 -28.76 11.71 -12.25
C LEU A 42 -28.82 13.07 -11.56
N GLU A 43 -28.50 14.15 -12.25
CA GLU A 43 -28.53 15.53 -11.74
C GLU A 43 -29.96 15.95 -11.41
N GLU A 44 -30.95 15.62 -12.24
CA GLU A 44 -32.39 15.84 -11.98
C GLU A 44 -32.82 15.11 -10.70
N ARG A 45 -32.35 13.87 -10.49
CA ARG A 45 -32.69 13.08 -9.31
C ARG A 45 -32.04 13.63 -8.04
N VAL A 46 -30.81 14.14 -8.12
CA VAL A 46 -30.09 14.77 -7.01
C VAL A 46 -30.54 16.21 -6.78
N GLY A 47 -31.16 16.85 -7.79
CA GLY A 47 -31.61 18.24 -7.76
C GLY A 47 -30.48 19.26 -7.89
N GLN A 48 -29.27 18.82 -8.25
CA GLN A 48 -28.09 19.68 -8.35
C GLN A 48 -27.15 19.21 -9.45
N GLN A 49 -26.42 20.14 -10.05
CA GLN A 49 -25.37 19.80 -11.01
C GLN A 49 -24.18 19.12 -10.30
N LEU A 50 -23.73 18.02 -10.90
CA LEU A 50 -22.61 17.20 -10.42
C LEU A 50 -21.33 17.48 -11.22
N LEU A 51 -21.49 17.79 -12.53
CA LEU A 51 -20.40 18.12 -13.44
C LEU A 51 -20.58 19.55 -13.99
N ALA A 52 -19.50 20.30 -14.06
CA ALA A 52 -19.43 21.60 -14.71
C ALA A 52 -18.52 21.55 -15.94
N ARG A 53 -18.77 22.40 -16.94
CA ARG A 53 -17.86 22.56 -18.08
C ARG A 53 -16.59 23.30 -17.63
N GLY A 54 -15.45 22.69 -17.90
CA GLY A 54 -14.13 23.28 -17.67
C GLY A 54 -13.38 23.51 -18.97
N PRO A 55 -12.22 24.21 -18.93
CA PRO A 55 -11.43 24.54 -20.12
C PRO A 55 -10.91 23.34 -20.92
N ARG A 56 -10.84 22.17 -20.30
CA ARG A 56 -10.29 20.92 -20.87
C ARG A 56 -11.29 19.76 -20.88
N GLY A 57 -12.58 20.03 -20.61
CA GLY A 57 -13.60 19.00 -20.56
C GLY A 57 -14.61 19.24 -19.44
N VAL A 58 -14.84 18.27 -18.56
CA VAL A 58 -15.74 18.38 -17.42
C VAL A 58 -14.99 18.27 -16.11
N VAL A 59 -15.45 18.97 -15.09
CA VAL A 59 -14.91 18.96 -13.73
C VAL A 59 -16.02 18.73 -12.73
N LEU A 60 -15.70 18.14 -11.59
CA LEU A 60 -16.66 17.95 -10.51
C LEU A 60 -17.05 19.27 -9.86
N THR A 61 -18.36 19.48 -9.63
CA THR A 61 -18.84 20.52 -8.71
C THR A 61 -18.54 20.09 -7.26
N PRO A 62 -18.66 20.99 -6.26
CA PRO A 62 -18.53 20.61 -4.85
C PRO A 62 -19.49 19.49 -4.43
N VAL A 63 -20.72 19.48 -5.00
CA VAL A 63 -21.70 18.41 -4.76
C VAL A 63 -21.28 17.12 -5.47
N GLY A 64 -20.83 17.25 -6.73
CA GLY A 64 -20.28 16.12 -7.50
C GLY A 64 -19.10 15.49 -6.80
N LYS A 65 -18.20 16.30 -6.21
CA LYS A 65 -17.07 15.77 -5.45
C LYS A 65 -17.51 14.93 -4.25
N ARG A 66 -18.48 15.42 -3.46
CA ARG A 66 -19.02 14.65 -2.32
C ARG A 66 -19.69 13.34 -2.77
N LEU A 67 -20.47 13.39 -3.85
CA LEU A 67 -21.09 12.18 -4.39
C LEU A 67 -20.01 11.21 -4.89
N PHE A 68 -19.02 11.70 -5.65
CA PHE A 68 -17.93 10.88 -6.17
C PHE A 68 -17.19 10.15 -5.06
N ASP A 69 -16.81 10.87 -3.99
CA ASP A 69 -16.10 10.29 -2.84
C ASP A 69 -16.94 9.22 -2.10
N ALA A 70 -18.27 9.34 -2.16
CA ALA A 70 -19.19 8.39 -1.54
C ALA A 70 -19.46 7.14 -2.39
N VAL A 71 -19.42 7.23 -3.73
CA VAL A 71 -19.89 6.15 -4.61
C VAL A 71 -18.80 5.48 -5.45
N ALA A 72 -17.63 6.11 -5.62
CA ALA A 72 -16.59 5.57 -6.51
C ALA A 72 -16.07 4.20 -6.03
N GLU A 73 -15.76 4.08 -4.74
CA GLU A 73 -15.31 2.82 -4.14
C GLU A 73 -16.39 1.72 -4.13
N PRO A 74 -17.65 1.98 -3.73
CA PRO A 74 -18.76 1.03 -3.90
C PRO A 74 -18.95 0.52 -5.33
N ILE A 75 -18.88 1.39 -6.35
CA ILE A 75 -19.00 0.98 -7.77
C ILE A 75 -17.83 0.06 -8.16
N ASP A 76 -16.60 0.42 -7.81
CA ASP A 76 -15.44 -0.45 -8.04
C ASP A 76 -15.60 -1.82 -7.37
N SER A 77 -16.13 -1.85 -6.16
CA SER A 77 -16.41 -3.10 -5.42
C SER A 77 -17.42 -3.99 -6.13
N ILE A 78 -18.49 -3.41 -6.69
CA ILE A 78 -19.48 -4.14 -7.48
C ILE A 78 -18.85 -4.70 -8.75
N GLU A 79 -18.10 -3.89 -9.51
CA GLU A 79 -17.39 -4.33 -10.71
C GLU A 79 -16.40 -5.46 -10.42
N HIS A 80 -15.65 -5.34 -9.33
CA HIS A 80 -14.73 -6.39 -8.87
C HIS A 80 -15.45 -7.68 -8.50
N ALA A 81 -16.61 -7.59 -7.82
CA ALA A 81 -17.41 -8.76 -7.50
C ALA A 81 -17.92 -9.47 -8.76
N LEU A 82 -18.41 -8.71 -9.74
CA LEU A 82 -18.87 -9.25 -11.03
C LEU A 82 -17.72 -9.87 -11.83
N ARG A 83 -16.56 -9.22 -11.88
CA ARG A 83 -15.37 -9.77 -12.53
C ARG A 83 -14.90 -11.08 -11.88
N ARG A 84 -15.00 -11.23 -10.57
CA ARG A 84 -14.70 -12.49 -9.88
C ARG A 84 -15.65 -13.61 -10.23
N LEU A 85 -16.91 -13.30 -10.52
CA LEU A 85 -17.92 -14.28 -10.93
C LEU A 85 -17.84 -14.63 -12.42
N SER A 86 -17.47 -13.68 -13.26
CA SER A 86 -17.35 -13.86 -14.72
C SER A 86 -15.98 -14.37 -15.13
N ALA A 87 -14.92 -13.94 -14.47
CA ALA A 87 -13.58 -14.50 -14.59
C ALA A 87 -13.42 -15.64 -13.58
N ARG A 88 -14.06 -16.77 -13.81
CA ARG A 88 -13.63 -18.07 -13.27
C ARG A 88 -12.30 -18.50 -13.90
N THR A 89 -11.33 -17.68 -13.81
CA THR A 89 -9.95 -18.13 -13.68
C THR A 89 -9.73 -18.30 -12.18
N ASP A 90 -9.95 -19.53 -11.69
CA ASP A 90 -9.67 -19.96 -10.31
C ASP A 90 -8.20 -19.70 -9.89
N ASN A 91 -7.48 -18.97 -10.68
CA ASN A 91 -6.03 -18.79 -10.65
C ASN A 91 -5.55 -17.34 -10.43
N LEU A 92 -6.46 -16.32 -10.31
CA LEU A 92 -6.03 -14.97 -9.97
C LEU A 92 -6.11 -14.76 -8.45
N LEU A 93 -4.97 -14.52 -7.83
CA LEU A 93 -4.84 -14.23 -6.41
C LEU A 93 -4.58 -12.73 -6.19
N THR A 94 -5.39 -12.09 -5.36
CA THR A 94 -5.23 -10.66 -5.02
C THR A 94 -4.64 -10.52 -3.62
N LEU A 95 -3.46 -9.90 -3.53
CA LEU A 95 -2.77 -9.63 -2.28
C LEU A 95 -2.69 -8.13 -2.02
N SER A 96 -3.05 -7.70 -0.80
CA SER A 96 -2.84 -6.33 -0.33
C SER A 96 -1.64 -6.27 0.61
N LEU A 97 -0.77 -5.27 0.43
CA LEU A 97 0.41 -5.11 1.26
C LEU A 97 0.88 -3.65 1.28
N ILE A 98 1.64 -3.28 2.32
CA ILE A 98 2.25 -1.95 2.35
C ILE A 98 3.31 -1.82 1.25
N PRO A 99 3.50 -0.63 0.64
CA PRO A 99 4.41 -0.43 -0.50
C PRO A 99 5.83 -0.94 -0.24
N SER A 100 6.40 -0.62 0.91
CA SER A 100 7.74 -1.06 1.31
C SER A 100 7.88 -2.59 1.40
N MET A 101 6.83 -3.29 1.85
CA MET A 101 6.81 -4.76 1.90
C MET A 101 6.72 -5.36 0.49
N ALA A 102 5.97 -4.71 -0.40
CA ALA A 102 5.90 -5.12 -1.80
C ALA A 102 7.27 -5.03 -2.46
N THR A 103 7.87 -3.85 -2.42
CA THR A 103 9.10 -3.53 -3.14
C THR A 103 10.32 -4.27 -2.58
N ALA A 104 10.50 -4.24 -1.27
CA ALA A 104 11.72 -4.74 -0.65
C ALA A 104 11.70 -6.22 -0.31
N TRP A 105 10.51 -6.80 -0.05
CA TRP A 105 10.44 -8.19 0.42
C TRP A 105 9.74 -9.14 -0.56
N LEU A 106 8.54 -8.82 -1.03
CA LEU A 106 7.75 -9.75 -1.83
C LEU A 106 8.22 -9.83 -3.28
N VAL A 107 8.25 -8.70 -4.00
CA VAL A 107 8.55 -8.64 -5.45
C VAL A 107 9.89 -9.29 -5.80
N PRO A 108 10.99 -9.10 -5.06
CA PRO A 108 12.26 -9.78 -5.38
C PRO A 108 12.22 -11.31 -5.31
N ARG A 109 11.23 -11.87 -4.59
CA ARG A 109 11.04 -13.31 -4.38
C ARG A 109 10.02 -13.94 -5.34
N LEU A 110 9.14 -13.13 -5.93
CA LEU A 110 8.04 -13.60 -6.79
C LEU A 110 8.50 -14.42 -8.02
N PRO A 111 9.63 -14.12 -8.70
CA PRO A 111 10.06 -14.94 -9.83
C PRO A 111 10.18 -16.41 -9.50
N HIS A 112 10.68 -16.74 -8.30
CA HIS A 112 10.79 -18.11 -7.84
C HIS A 112 9.42 -18.77 -7.57
N PHE A 113 8.42 -18.03 -7.10
CA PHE A 113 7.06 -18.54 -6.92
C PHE A 113 6.36 -18.74 -8.25
N LEU A 114 6.35 -17.73 -9.11
CA LEU A 114 5.65 -17.77 -10.39
C LEU A 114 6.23 -18.81 -11.37
N SER A 115 7.53 -19.08 -11.31
CA SER A 115 8.12 -20.15 -12.12
C SER A 115 7.64 -21.56 -11.73
N ARG A 116 7.18 -21.75 -10.50
CA ARG A 116 6.63 -23.02 -9.99
C ARG A 116 5.11 -23.10 -10.13
N HIS A 117 4.46 -21.98 -10.29
CA HIS A 117 3.01 -21.83 -10.41
C HIS A 117 2.66 -20.96 -11.61
N PRO A 118 3.02 -21.36 -12.84
CA PRO A 118 2.77 -20.56 -14.04
C PRO A 118 1.29 -20.38 -14.36
N GLU A 119 0.44 -21.22 -13.78
CA GLU A 119 -1.01 -21.15 -13.89
C GLU A 119 -1.62 -20.03 -13.02
N LEU A 120 -0.89 -19.50 -12.03
CA LEU A 120 -1.40 -18.49 -11.10
C LEU A 120 -1.13 -17.08 -11.61
N GLY A 121 -2.16 -16.27 -11.68
CA GLY A 121 -2.05 -14.82 -11.82
C GLY A 121 -1.99 -14.15 -10.43
N LEU A 122 -1.20 -13.07 -10.31
CA LEU A 122 -1.13 -12.27 -9.10
C LEU A 122 -1.56 -10.82 -9.37
N SER A 123 -2.43 -10.30 -8.51
CA SER A 123 -2.75 -8.89 -8.41
C SER A 123 -2.22 -8.36 -7.08
N LEU A 124 -1.28 -7.40 -7.12
CA LEU A 124 -0.70 -6.80 -5.92
C LEU A 124 -1.26 -5.39 -5.73
N GLN A 125 -1.91 -5.17 -4.61
CA GLN A 125 -2.43 -3.86 -4.19
C GLN A 125 -1.49 -3.27 -3.14
N ALA A 126 -0.56 -2.41 -3.57
CA ALA A 126 0.36 -1.73 -2.67
C ALA A 126 -0.32 -0.51 -2.05
N SER A 127 -0.81 -0.64 -0.81
CA SER A 127 -1.53 0.41 -0.09
C SER A 127 -1.36 0.26 1.42
N THR A 128 -1.39 1.41 2.13
CA THR A 128 -1.46 1.47 3.59
C THR A 128 -2.89 1.34 4.13
N HIS A 129 -3.89 1.34 3.23
CA HIS A 129 -5.29 1.15 3.58
C HIS A 129 -5.52 -0.19 4.31
N VAL A 130 -6.34 -0.17 5.35
CA VAL A 130 -6.75 -1.38 6.06
C VAL A 130 -7.85 -2.06 5.27
N VAL A 131 -7.56 -3.24 4.73
CA VAL A 131 -8.50 -4.01 3.91
C VAL A 131 -9.71 -4.46 4.71
N ASP A 132 -10.89 -4.18 4.18
CA ASP A 132 -12.14 -4.80 4.61
C ASP A 132 -12.37 -6.06 3.74
N PHE A 133 -11.97 -7.21 4.27
CA PHE A 133 -12.09 -8.47 3.54
C PHE A 133 -13.53 -8.91 3.20
N GLU A 134 -14.54 -8.32 3.84
CA GLU A 134 -15.95 -8.60 3.49
C GLU A 134 -16.39 -7.82 2.27
N ARG A 135 -15.85 -6.61 2.09
CA ARG A 135 -16.25 -5.68 1.03
C ARG A 135 -15.28 -5.64 -0.14
N GLU A 136 -14.00 -5.87 0.13
CA GLU A 136 -12.96 -5.76 -0.89
C GLU A 136 -12.58 -7.14 -1.47
N PRO A 137 -12.27 -7.21 -2.78
CA PRO A 137 -11.91 -8.46 -3.46
C PRO A 137 -10.44 -8.81 -3.22
N VAL A 138 -10.03 -8.84 -1.96
CA VAL A 138 -8.67 -9.20 -1.53
C VAL A 138 -8.70 -10.59 -0.91
N ASP A 139 -7.78 -11.46 -1.31
CA ASP A 139 -7.71 -12.82 -0.82
C ASP A 139 -6.83 -12.92 0.43
N ALA A 140 -5.78 -12.13 0.51
CA ALA A 140 -4.94 -12.02 1.69
C ALA A 140 -4.20 -10.69 1.75
N ALA A 141 -3.63 -10.37 2.91
CA ALA A 141 -2.77 -9.21 3.04
C ALA A 141 -1.52 -9.50 3.87
N LEU A 142 -0.42 -8.80 3.55
CA LEU A 142 0.78 -8.77 4.38
C LEU A 142 0.72 -7.49 5.22
N ARG A 143 0.68 -7.64 6.53
CA ARG A 143 0.47 -6.52 7.46
C ARG A 143 1.48 -6.51 8.60
N LEU A 144 1.82 -5.31 9.02
CA LEU A 144 2.58 -5.06 10.24
C LEU A 144 1.58 -4.81 11.38
N GLY A 145 1.73 -5.51 12.51
CA GLY A 145 0.81 -5.34 13.63
C GLY A 145 1.11 -6.26 14.81
N ALA A 146 0.21 -6.23 15.79
CA ALA A 146 0.31 -7.00 17.04
C ALA A 146 -0.14 -8.48 16.92
N GLY A 147 -0.52 -8.94 15.72
CA GLY A 147 -0.95 -10.32 15.50
C GLY A 147 -2.43 -10.60 15.81
N LYS A 148 -3.24 -9.57 16.04
CA LYS A 148 -4.66 -9.71 16.37
C LYS A 148 -5.52 -8.88 15.41
N TRP A 149 -6.32 -9.57 14.60
CA TRP A 149 -7.34 -8.98 13.73
C TRP A 149 -8.66 -9.70 13.95
N PRO A 150 -9.69 -9.04 14.52
CA PRO A 150 -10.99 -9.67 14.78
C PRO A 150 -11.58 -10.29 13.51
N GLY A 151 -12.02 -11.55 13.60
CA GLY A 151 -12.66 -12.26 12.48
C GLY A 151 -11.72 -12.70 11.33
N ILE A 152 -10.42 -12.40 11.41
CA ILE A 152 -9.43 -12.68 10.36
C ILE A 152 -8.35 -13.62 10.90
N LYS A 153 -7.96 -14.60 10.10
CA LYS A 153 -6.80 -15.48 10.40
C LYS A 153 -5.52 -14.66 10.25
N ALA A 154 -4.61 -14.81 11.20
CA ALA A 154 -3.32 -14.13 11.19
C ALA A 154 -2.21 -15.16 11.45
N GLU A 155 -1.25 -15.26 10.54
CA GLU A 155 -0.09 -16.12 10.66
C GLU A 155 1.17 -15.29 10.71
N PHE A 156 1.95 -15.52 11.76
CA PHE A 156 3.22 -14.84 11.96
C PHE A 156 4.19 -15.18 10.83
N LEU A 157 4.82 -14.15 10.27
CA LEU A 157 5.90 -14.29 9.31
C LEU A 157 7.25 -14.08 9.99
N PHE A 158 7.55 -12.87 10.40
CA PHE A 158 8.82 -12.55 11.05
C PHE A 158 8.73 -11.28 11.91
N ASP A 159 9.60 -11.23 12.90
CA ASP A 159 9.82 -10.03 13.71
C ASP A 159 10.50 -8.94 12.89
N GLU A 160 10.23 -7.69 13.24
CA GLU A 160 10.93 -6.56 12.65
C GLU A 160 11.93 -5.97 13.66
N TRP A 161 13.09 -5.60 13.15
CA TRP A 161 14.14 -4.96 13.90
C TRP A 161 14.51 -3.63 13.27
N ILE A 162 14.83 -2.65 14.11
CA ILE A 162 15.23 -1.32 13.64
C ILE A 162 16.66 -1.01 14.04
N THR A 163 17.38 -0.29 13.17
CA THR A 163 18.75 0.16 13.38
C THR A 163 19.06 1.43 12.59
N PRO A 164 19.95 2.32 13.06
CA PRO A 164 20.39 3.46 12.27
C PRO A 164 21.18 3.04 11.04
N VAL A 165 20.80 3.58 9.89
CA VAL A 165 21.48 3.39 8.60
C VAL A 165 21.71 4.73 7.91
N ALA A 166 22.72 4.78 7.06
CA ALA A 166 23.01 5.91 6.17
C ALA A 166 23.70 5.42 4.90
N SER A 167 23.83 6.27 3.89
CA SER A 167 24.64 5.94 2.71
C SER A 167 26.14 5.92 3.05
N PRO A 168 26.96 5.15 2.30
CA PRO A 168 28.43 5.16 2.47
C PRO A 168 29.02 6.56 2.36
N GLY A 169 28.56 7.36 1.38
CA GLY A 169 29.04 8.75 1.20
C GLY A 169 28.71 9.66 2.39
N PHE A 170 27.51 9.47 3.01
CA PHE A 170 27.18 10.18 4.24
C PHE A 170 28.14 9.80 5.37
N VAL A 171 28.44 8.51 5.53
CA VAL A 171 29.36 8.02 6.56
C VAL A 171 30.77 8.52 6.31
N GLN A 172 31.22 8.58 5.06
CA GLN A 172 32.55 9.14 4.72
C GLN A 172 32.65 10.60 5.11
N LYS A 173 31.59 11.39 4.91
CA LYS A 173 31.53 12.82 5.22
C LYS A 173 31.43 13.11 6.72
N HIS A 174 30.64 12.34 7.45
CA HIS A 174 30.29 12.64 8.85
C HIS A 174 30.90 11.68 9.88
N GLY A 175 31.54 10.58 9.43
CA GLY A 175 32.06 9.52 10.28
C GLY A 175 30.97 8.61 10.84
N LYS A 176 31.39 7.59 11.61
CA LYS A 176 30.50 6.74 12.43
C LYS A 176 30.60 7.19 13.89
N PRO A 177 29.67 7.99 14.41
CA PRO A 177 29.69 8.42 15.77
C PRO A 177 29.40 7.27 16.75
N ALA A 178 29.83 7.42 18.01
CA ALA A 178 29.33 6.58 19.08
C ALA A 178 27.79 6.69 19.19
N LEU A 179 27.13 5.64 19.66
CA LEU A 179 25.66 5.56 19.73
C LEU A 179 25.01 6.79 20.37
N ALA A 180 25.56 7.25 21.50
CA ALA A 180 25.04 8.42 22.20
C ALA A 180 25.17 9.74 21.40
N LYS A 181 26.01 9.77 20.36
CA LYS A 181 26.24 10.93 19.50
C LYS A 181 25.51 10.86 18.16
N ILE A 182 24.72 9.81 17.89
CA ILE A 182 23.94 9.70 16.65
C ILE A 182 22.98 10.88 16.51
N SER A 183 22.43 11.40 17.61
CA SER A 183 21.55 12.57 17.62
C SER A 183 22.21 13.88 17.13
N SER A 184 23.54 13.93 17.05
CA SER A 184 24.24 15.09 16.49
C SER A 184 24.32 15.08 14.95
N LEU A 185 23.94 13.98 14.32
CA LEU A 185 23.86 13.87 12.86
C LEU A 185 22.52 14.38 12.33
N PRO A 186 22.44 14.73 11.05
CA PRO A 186 21.17 14.93 10.36
C PRO A 186 20.31 13.66 10.41
N LEU A 187 19.22 13.65 11.20
CA LEU A 187 18.33 12.52 11.33
C LEU A 187 17.07 12.70 10.47
N LEU A 188 16.59 11.60 9.90
CA LEU A 188 15.32 11.49 9.21
C LEU A 188 14.25 10.95 10.17
N GLY A 189 13.10 11.62 10.21
CA GLY A 189 12.00 11.29 11.10
C GLY A 189 10.93 10.42 10.44
N ASP A 190 10.08 9.84 11.27
CA ASP A 190 8.87 9.13 10.89
C ASP A 190 7.73 9.43 11.87
N PRO A 191 6.45 9.28 11.46
CA PRO A 191 5.29 9.57 12.32
C PRO A 191 5.20 8.71 13.58
N ALA A 192 5.79 7.51 13.56
CA ALA A 192 5.80 6.60 14.71
C ALA A 192 6.85 6.98 15.77
N GLU A 193 7.59 8.06 15.54
CA GLU A 193 8.58 8.61 16.48
C GLU A 193 9.57 7.57 17.05
N ARG A 194 9.91 6.54 16.28
CA ARG A 194 10.76 5.41 16.69
C ARG A 194 12.14 5.81 17.21
N TRP A 195 12.62 7.00 16.88
CA TRP A 195 13.83 7.55 17.46
C TRP A 195 13.74 7.76 18.97
N LYS A 196 12.56 8.02 19.54
CA LYS A 196 12.38 8.10 20.98
C LYS A 196 12.72 6.77 21.64
N ASP A 197 12.18 5.67 21.10
CA ASP A 197 12.41 4.32 21.63
C ASP A 197 13.87 3.90 21.47
N TRP A 198 14.46 4.24 20.32
CA TRP A 198 15.88 3.99 20.09
C TRP A 198 16.77 4.67 21.15
N PHE A 199 16.58 5.98 21.38
CA PHE A 199 17.38 6.71 22.36
C PHE A 199 17.09 6.29 23.80
N ALA A 200 15.86 5.89 24.11
CA ALA A 200 15.51 5.30 25.40
C ALA A 200 16.27 3.98 25.66
N ALA A 201 16.43 3.15 24.62
CA ALA A 201 17.10 1.86 24.73
C ALA A 201 18.65 1.95 24.72
N PHE A 202 19.22 2.89 23.99
CA PHE A 202 20.68 2.92 23.73
C PHE A 202 21.39 4.21 24.14
N GLY A 203 20.64 5.12 24.76
CA GLY A 203 21.16 6.42 25.21
C GLY A 203 21.15 7.48 24.12
N GLY A 204 21.27 8.72 24.53
CA GLY A 204 21.13 9.90 23.69
C GLY A 204 19.76 10.56 23.85
N LYS A 205 19.45 11.51 22.99
CA LYS A 205 18.18 12.25 23.01
C LYS A 205 17.75 12.53 21.58
N ALA A 206 16.46 12.37 21.29
CA ALA A 206 15.91 12.72 20.00
C ALA A 206 16.18 14.22 19.71
N PRO A 207 16.56 14.58 18.47
CA PRO A 207 16.79 15.98 18.13
C PRO A 207 15.47 16.74 18.18
N PRO A 208 15.50 18.05 18.44
CA PRO A 208 14.28 18.88 18.42
C PRO A 208 13.66 19.00 17.02
N ARG A 209 14.44 18.67 16.00
CA ARG A 209 14.04 18.75 14.59
C ARG A 209 14.72 17.67 13.77
N PHE A 210 13.94 17.02 12.90
CA PHE A 210 14.43 16.15 11.83
C PHE A 210 14.69 16.97 10.56
N VAL A 211 15.65 16.51 9.73
CA VAL A 211 15.91 17.15 8.43
C VAL A 211 14.71 17.04 7.51
N ALA A 212 14.09 15.88 7.50
CA ALA A 212 12.83 15.59 6.82
C ALA A 212 12.11 14.46 7.57
N ALA A 213 10.79 14.35 7.40
CA ALA A 213 9.98 13.26 7.93
C ALA A 213 9.24 12.56 6.79
N PHE A 214 9.10 11.24 6.90
CA PHE A 214 8.52 10.37 5.89
C PHE A 214 7.53 9.42 6.54
N ASP A 215 6.33 9.33 6.01
CA ASP A 215 5.26 8.42 6.43
C ASP A 215 5.38 7.03 5.78
N ASP A 216 6.15 6.92 4.70
CA ASP A 216 6.46 5.67 4.03
C ASP A 216 7.90 5.20 4.29
N THR A 217 8.04 3.93 4.66
CA THR A 217 9.34 3.32 4.99
C THR A 217 10.26 3.22 3.76
N GLU A 218 9.72 2.93 2.57
CA GLU A 218 10.53 2.84 1.36
C GLU A 218 11.14 4.19 1.01
N THR A 219 10.33 5.25 1.03
CA THR A 219 10.77 6.63 0.78
C THR A 219 11.82 7.06 1.81
N LEU A 220 11.63 6.73 3.09
CA LEU A 220 12.61 6.97 4.16
C LEU A 220 13.96 6.30 3.85
N HIS A 221 13.94 5.01 3.45
CA HIS A 221 15.16 4.27 3.13
C HIS A 221 15.88 4.85 1.90
N GLN A 222 15.12 5.21 0.85
CA GLN A 222 15.68 5.83 -0.35
C GLN A 222 16.30 7.19 -0.03
N ALA A 223 15.68 8.03 0.80
CA ALA A 223 16.24 9.31 1.23
C ALA A 223 17.58 9.13 1.96
N ALA A 224 17.68 8.13 2.83
CA ALA A 224 18.93 7.80 3.50
C ALA A 224 20.01 7.29 2.52
N ALA A 225 19.61 6.46 1.53
CA ALA A 225 20.50 5.95 0.49
C ALA A 225 21.03 7.06 -0.43
N GLN A 226 20.26 8.13 -0.63
CA GLN A 226 20.69 9.34 -1.34
C GLN A 226 21.54 10.29 -0.49
N GLY A 227 21.81 9.94 0.78
CA GLY A 227 22.69 10.72 1.65
C GLY A 227 22.03 11.91 2.34
N LEU A 228 20.69 11.98 2.39
CA LEU A 228 19.96 13.07 3.03
C LEU A 228 20.19 13.10 4.55
N GLY A 229 20.39 11.94 5.17
CA GLY A 229 20.59 11.81 6.61
C GLY A 229 20.61 10.36 7.08
N VAL A 230 20.55 10.19 8.40
CA VAL A 230 20.45 8.88 9.06
C VAL A 230 18.98 8.52 9.22
N ALA A 231 18.58 7.36 8.71
CA ALA A 231 17.26 6.78 8.94
C ALA A 231 17.32 5.71 10.03
N LEU A 232 16.26 5.60 10.83
CA LEU A 232 16.04 4.44 11.68
C LEU A 232 15.29 3.38 10.85
N ALA A 233 16.06 2.54 10.18
CA ALA A 233 15.54 1.62 9.17
C ALA A 233 14.98 0.34 9.77
N ARG A 234 13.90 -0.16 9.18
CA ARG A 234 13.40 -1.53 9.37
C ARG A 234 14.34 -2.47 8.63
N LEU A 235 15.03 -3.34 9.37
CA LEU A 235 16.13 -4.15 8.83
C LEU A 235 15.67 -5.06 7.70
N THR A 236 14.56 -5.76 7.86
CA THR A 236 14.05 -6.69 6.85
C THR A 236 13.78 -5.97 5.52
N LEU A 237 13.24 -4.74 5.59
CA LEU A 237 12.90 -3.95 4.40
C LEU A 237 14.11 -3.17 3.85
N ALA A 238 15.10 -2.85 4.70
CA ALA A 238 16.33 -2.19 4.26
C ALA A 238 17.40 -3.16 3.73
N GLN A 239 17.22 -4.48 3.95
CA GLN A 239 18.23 -5.49 3.61
C GLN A 239 18.69 -5.43 2.14
N PRO A 240 17.82 -5.28 1.13
CA PRO A 240 18.28 -5.16 -0.26
C PRO A 240 19.20 -3.95 -0.51
N LEU A 241 18.95 -2.84 0.18
CA LEU A 241 19.80 -1.64 0.07
C LEU A 241 21.13 -1.82 0.83
N ILE A 242 21.12 -2.61 1.90
CA ILE A 242 22.34 -2.96 2.65
C ILE A 242 23.19 -3.93 1.82
N ASP A 243 22.61 -4.98 1.25
CA ASP A 243 23.30 -5.99 0.45
C ASP A 243 23.90 -5.39 -0.83
N SER A 244 23.22 -4.43 -1.43
CA SER A 244 23.74 -3.67 -2.59
C SER A 244 24.74 -2.59 -2.24
N GLY A 245 25.06 -2.40 -0.96
CA GLY A 245 26.00 -1.38 -0.49
C GLY A 245 25.48 0.06 -0.57
N ARG A 246 24.21 0.26 -0.89
CA ARG A 246 23.59 1.60 -0.92
C ARG A 246 23.33 2.17 0.46
N LEU A 247 23.12 1.31 1.46
CA LEU A 247 23.04 1.65 2.87
C LEU A 247 24.06 0.87 3.68
N VAL A 248 24.55 1.48 4.75
CA VAL A 248 25.40 0.81 5.75
C VAL A 248 24.80 1.03 7.14
N ARG A 249 24.91 0.03 7.98
CA ARG A 249 24.54 0.14 9.39
C ARG A 249 25.56 0.97 10.14
N LEU A 250 25.11 1.93 10.93
CA LEU A 250 25.99 2.74 11.77
C LEU A 250 26.43 2.00 13.04
N THR A 251 25.73 0.95 13.42
CA THR A 251 26.00 0.13 14.61
C THR A 251 25.57 -1.31 14.41
N SER A 252 26.12 -2.23 15.20
CA SER A 252 25.63 -3.62 15.30
C SER A 252 24.37 -3.74 16.16
N LYS A 253 24.05 -2.74 16.99
CA LYS A 253 22.85 -2.74 17.83
C LYS A 253 21.60 -2.69 16.97
N ARG A 254 20.56 -3.36 17.45
CA ARG A 254 19.22 -3.35 16.85
C ARG A 254 18.20 -3.35 17.96
N LEU A 255 17.09 -2.69 17.76
CA LEU A 255 15.95 -2.67 18.67
C LEU A 255 14.82 -3.47 18.02
N LYS A 256 14.19 -4.37 18.77
CA LYS A 256 13.01 -5.07 18.30
C LYS A 256 11.86 -4.07 18.18
N ALA A 257 11.22 -4.03 17.02
CA ALA A 257 10.01 -3.22 16.86
C ALA A 257 8.84 -3.81 17.65
N GLU A 258 7.90 -2.96 18.06
CA GLU A 258 6.70 -3.37 18.78
C GLU A 258 5.85 -4.35 17.97
N PHE A 259 5.77 -4.13 16.65
CA PHE A 259 4.96 -4.92 15.74
C PHE A 259 5.81 -5.87 14.90
N ALA A 260 5.19 -6.99 14.49
CA ALA A 260 5.77 -7.99 13.60
C ALA A 260 4.98 -8.08 12.28
N HIS A 261 5.52 -8.77 11.30
CA HIS A 261 4.87 -9.00 10.01
C HIS A 261 4.03 -10.27 10.04
N TYR A 262 2.83 -10.18 9.49
CA TYR A 262 1.85 -11.27 9.44
C TYR A 262 1.25 -11.41 8.05
N LEU A 263 0.94 -12.63 7.68
CA LEU A 263 -0.01 -12.96 6.62
C LEU A 263 -1.41 -12.99 7.25
N VAL A 264 -2.31 -12.13 6.78
CA VAL A 264 -3.70 -12.06 7.28
C VAL A 264 -4.67 -12.35 6.14
N TYR A 265 -5.74 -13.11 6.43
CA TYR A 265 -6.69 -13.54 5.42
C TYR A 265 -8.02 -14.01 6.03
N PRO A 266 -9.13 -13.89 5.32
CA PRO A 266 -10.41 -14.44 5.74
C PRO A 266 -10.42 -15.96 5.53
N GLU A 267 -11.22 -16.68 6.29
CA GLU A 267 -11.26 -18.15 6.25
C GLU A 267 -11.61 -18.71 4.86
N ARG A 268 -12.44 -17.99 4.08
CA ARG A 268 -12.78 -18.36 2.69
C ARG A 268 -11.56 -18.53 1.78
N SER A 269 -10.48 -17.82 2.03
CA SER A 269 -9.26 -17.90 1.20
C SER A 269 -8.60 -19.28 1.26
N LEU A 270 -8.81 -20.03 2.33
CA LEU A 270 -8.33 -21.42 2.43
C LEU A 270 -8.97 -22.37 1.42
N GLN A 271 -10.09 -21.99 0.80
CA GLN A 271 -10.74 -22.78 -0.25
C GLN A 271 -10.10 -22.56 -1.63
N LEU A 272 -9.20 -21.57 -1.76
CA LEU A 272 -8.52 -21.25 -3.01
C LEU A 272 -7.19 -22.01 -3.12
N PRO A 273 -7.03 -22.96 -4.07
CA PRO A 273 -5.78 -23.72 -4.20
C PRO A 273 -4.56 -22.82 -4.41
N GLY A 274 -4.70 -21.76 -5.21
CA GLY A 274 -3.64 -20.78 -5.44
C GLY A 274 -3.22 -20.05 -4.16
N PHE A 275 -4.18 -19.73 -3.27
CA PHE A 275 -3.85 -19.13 -1.98
C PHE A 275 -3.12 -20.13 -1.07
N GLN A 276 -3.51 -21.39 -1.03
CA GLN A 276 -2.80 -22.39 -0.22
C GLN A 276 -1.34 -22.56 -0.65
N ALA A 277 -1.07 -22.56 -1.97
CA ALA A 277 0.28 -22.59 -2.51
C ALA A 277 1.07 -21.32 -2.10
N MET A 278 0.48 -20.14 -2.27
CA MET A 278 1.09 -18.86 -1.89
C MET A 278 1.35 -18.80 -0.38
N ARG A 279 0.38 -19.19 0.45
CA ARG A 279 0.50 -19.23 1.91
C ARG A 279 1.68 -20.09 2.35
N THR A 280 1.76 -21.33 1.84
CA THR A 280 2.86 -22.27 2.16
C THR A 280 4.21 -21.69 1.76
N TRP A 281 4.27 -21.09 0.57
CA TRP A 281 5.49 -20.48 0.08
C TRP A 281 5.90 -19.26 0.92
N LEU A 282 4.98 -18.35 1.26
CA LEU A 282 5.25 -17.16 2.09
C LEU A 282 5.78 -17.54 3.48
N LEU A 283 5.18 -18.53 4.13
CA LEU A 283 5.64 -19.04 5.43
C LEU A 283 7.05 -19.65 5.33
N GLY A 284 7.33 -20.36 4.23
CA GLY A 284 8.67 -20.89 3.95
C GLY A 284 9.71 -19.80 3.74
N GLN A 285 9.37 -18.73 2.98
CA GLN A 285 10.26 -17.58 2.79
C GLN A 285 10.53 -16.82 4.10
N ALA A 286 9.54 -16.72 4.95
CA ALA A 286 9.65 -16.07 6.26
C ALA A 286 10.61 -16.82 7.21
N THR A 287 10.65 -18.14 7.13
CA THR A 287 11.55 -18.98 7.94
C THR A 287 13.01 -18.87 7.47
N ALA A 288 13.24 -18.71 6.17
CA ALA A 288 14.57 -18.55 5.59
C ALA A 288 15.18 -17.15 5.85
N ALA A 289 14.37 -16.18 6.29
CA ALA A 289 14.81 -14.80 6.60
C ALA A 289 15.26 -14.60 8.07
N LYS A 290 15.27 -15.65 8.89
CA LYS A 290 15.80 -15.63 10.27
C LYS A 290 17.31 -15.83 10.29
#